data_ccfca51f95ddd9a92f2659407293de85
#
_entry.id   ccfca51f95ddd9a92f2659407293de85
#
_cell.length_a   1.000
_cell.length_b   1.000
_cell.length_c   1.000
_cell.angle_alpha   90.00
_cell.angle_beta   90.00
_cell.angle_gamma   90.00
#
_symmetry.space_group_name_H-M   'P 1'
#
loop_
_entity.id
_entity.type
_entity.pdbx_description
1 polymer ?
#
loop_
_entity_poly.entity_id
_entity_poly.type
_entity_poly.pdbx_seq_one_letter_code
_entity_poly.pdbx_strand_id
1 'polypeptide(L)'
;DLGLMQIADKLYRRNPREWKKAGLAGREAALERLKWRAALPPELEGRREGPAAMLAFRDDYAGDRVAALMFGLLTMADAAFAHKDEFFMLDSLNEQKLYNFARNLEIAVWKLATAKDQAGELLLLSNELDPNNRNLSFEREFGRVIGLLDFFSRVMADKNGRTVTRFTQSVATAIFLPVGFLK
;
A
#
# COMPACT_ATOMS: atom_id res chain seq x y z
N ASP A 1 -9.64 9.47 -1.11
CA ASP A 1 -8.21 9.24 -0.85
C ASP A 1 -7.98 9.00 0.64
N LEU A 2 -7.65 7.78 1.02
CA LEU A 2 -7.40 7.36 2.42
C LEU A 2 -6.08 7.92 3.00
N GLY A 3 -5.49 8.97 2.41
CA GLY A 3 -4.17 9.47 2.81
C GLY A 3 -2.99 8.71 2.18
N LEU A 4 -3.25 7.75 1.27
CA LEU A 4 -2.19 6.98 0.61
C LEU A 4 -1.28 7.88 -0.24
N MET A 5 -1.83 8.92 -0.87
CA MET A 5 -1.03 9.88 -1.65
C MET A 5 -0.09 10.70 -0.76
N GLN A 6 -0.48 10.99 0.50
CA GLN A 6 0.40 11.64 1.46
C GLN A 6 1.55 10.71 1.86
N ILE A 7 1.26 9.41 2.03
CA ILE A 7 2.30 8.39 2.28
C ILE A 7 3.26 8.30 1.10
N ALA A 8 2.75 8.31 -0.15
CA ALA A 8 3.57 8.33 -1.36
C ALA A 8 4.51 9.55 -1.41
N ASP A 9 3.99 10.75 -1.13
CA ASP A 9 4.79 11.98 -1.08
C ASP A 9 5.92 11.87 -0.05
N LYS A 10 5.60 11.37 1.16
CA LYS A 10 6.61 11.15 2.21
C LYS A 10 7.66 10.12 1.80
N LEU A 11 7.26 9.02 1.15
CA LEU A 11 8.19 7.99 0.66
C LEU A 11 9.13 8.57 -0.40
N TYR A 12 8.63 9.32 -1.38
CA TYR A 12 9.47 9.95 -2.40
C TYR A 12 10.43 10.99 -1.82
N ARG A 13 10.03 11.74 -0.79
CA ARG A 13 10.93 12.67 -0.08
C ARG A 13 12.12 11.95 0.55
N ARG A 14 11.90 10.78 1.14
CA ARG A 14 12.97 9.99 1.75
C ARG A 14 13.76 9.15 0.73
N ASN A 15 13.18 8.84 -0.41
CA ASN A 15 13.74 7.98 -1.46
C ASN A 15 13.83 8.70 -2.82
N PRO A 16 14.58 9.81 -2.94
CA PRO A 16 14.61 10.59 -4.18
C PRO A 16 15.28 9.85 -5.35
N ARG A 17 15.94 8.72 -5.10
CA ARG A 17 16.52 7.87 -6.14
C ARG A 17 15.42 7.15 -6.95
N GLU A 18 14.28 6.88 -6.34
CA GLU A 18 13.26 6.02 -6.93
C GLU A 18 12.60 6.65 -8.17
N TRP A 19 12.12 7.89 -8.08
CA TRP A 19 11.55 8.57 -9.25
C TRP A 19 12.58 8.86 -10.37
N LYS A 20 13.87 8.97 -10.01
CA LYS A 20 14.96 9.11 -10.99
C LYS A 20 15.15 7.83 -11.81
N LYS A 21 15.00 6.64 -11.23
CA LYS A 21 15.06 5.36 -11.96
C LYS A 21 14.00 5.28 -13.07
N ALA A 22 12.84 5.87 -12.84
CA ALA A 22 11.76 5.94 -13.83
C ALA A 22 11.95 7.07 -14.87
N GLY A 23 13.06 7.80 -14.85
CA GLY A 23 13.33 8.91 -15.77
C GLY A 23 12.43 10.12 -15.59
N LEU A 24 11.81 10.27 -14.41
CA LEU A 24 10.87 11.34 -14.13
C LEU A 24 11.60 12.63 -13.74
N ALA A 25 11.02 13.79 -14.09
CA ALA A 25 11.62 15.09 -13.84
C ALA A 25 11.67 15.47 -12.35
N GLY A 26 10.83 14.84 -11.52
CA GLY A 26 10.77 15.13 -10.08
C GLY A 26 9.69 14.36 -9.37
N ARG A 27 9.62 14.60 -8.05
CA ARG A 27 8.65 14.00 -7.15
C ARG A 27 7.20 14.29 -7.57
N GLU A 28 6.92 15.52 -8.00
CA GLU A 28 5.59 15.94 -8.43
C GLU A 28 5.11 15.13 -9.65
N ALA A 29 5.99 14.90 -10.62
CA ALA A 29 5.70 14.06 -11.79
C ALA A 29 5.43 12.59 -11.36
N ALA A 30 6.16 12.09 -10.38
CA ALA A 30 5.94 10.74 -9.84
C ALA A 30 4.58 10.63 -9.12
N LEU A 31 4.19 11.63 -8.34
CA LEU A 31 2.89 11.66 -7.68
C LEU A 31 1.74 11.79 -8.69
N GLU A 32 1.88 12.62 -9.70
CA GLU A 32 0.88 12.72 -10.79
C GLU A 32 0.69 11.37 -11.50
N ARG A 33 1.79 10.68 -11.80
CA ARG A 33 1.76 9.35 -12.41
C ARG A 33 0.97 8.34 -11.55
N LEU A 34 1.07 8.40 -10.22
CA LEU A 34 0.31 7.55 -9.31
C LEU A 34 -1.18 7.88 -9.27
N LYS A 35 -1.56 9.14 -9.47
CA LYS A 35 -2.98 9.55 -9.53
C LYS A 35 -3.69 8.92 -10.74
N TRP A 36 -3.01 8.79 -11.86
CA TRP A 36 -3.55 8.20 -13.09
C TRP A 36 -3.43 6.68 -13.09
N ARG A 37 -4.07 6.02 -12.14
CA ARG A 37 -4.03 4.55 -11.93
C ARG A 37 -4.48 3.72 -13.14
N ALA A 38 -5.14 4.34 -14.11
CA ALA A 38 -5.48 3.69 -15.38
C ALA A 38 -4.25 3.46 -16.27
N ALA A 39 -3.26 4.35 -16.21
CA ALA A 39 -2.01 4.22 -16.94
C ALA A 39 -1.02 3.38 -16.11
N LEU A 40 -0.96 2.09 -16.40
CA LEU A 40 -0.05 1.17 -15.74
C LEU A 40 1.41 1.52 -16.07
N PRO A 41 2.26 1.76 -15.05
CA PRO A 41 3.69 1.95 -15.29
C PRO A 41 4.30 0.73 -15.99
N PRO A 42 5.04 0.90 -17.10
CA PRO A 42 5.60 -0.24 -17.86
C PRO A 42 6.46 -1.17 -17.02
N GLU A 43 7.20 -0.62 -16.05
CA GLU A 43 8.06 -1.38 -15.14
C GLU A 43 7.31 -2.32 -14.19
N LEU A 44 5.98 -2.20 -14.09
CA LEU A 44 5.16 -3.12 -13.31
C LEU A 44 4.71 -4.36 -14.10
N GLU A 45 5.02 -4.44 -15.38
CA GLU A 45 4.77 -5.61 -16.24
C GLU A 45 3.32 -6.11 -16.19
N GLY A 46 2.37 -5.21 -16.18
CA GLY A 46 0.94 -5.55 -16.09
C GLY A 46 0.44 -5.86 -14.68
N ARG A 47 1.31 -5.87 -13.66
CA ARG A 47 0.94 -6.22 -12.29
C ARG A 47 0.18 -5.09 -11.61
N ARG A 48 -0.79 -5.48 -10.77
CA ARG A 48 -1.59 -4.61 -9.91
C ARG A 48 -1.65 -5.18 -8.51
N GLU A 49 -2.19 -4.45 -7.55
CA GLU A 49 -2.42 -4.88 -6.18
C GLU A 49 -1.19 -5.53 -5.52
N GLY A 50 -1.37 -6.68 -4.85
CA GLY A 50 -0.32 -7.42 -4.15
C GLY A 50 0.88 -7.73 -5.02
N PRO A 51 0.71 -8.30 -6.24
CA PRO A 51 1.81 -8.55 -7.16
C PRO A 51 2.62 -7.30 -7.53
N ALA A 52 2.01 -6.13 -7.68
CA ALA A 52 2.73 -4.88 -7.92
C ALA A 52 3.49 -4.42 -6.66
N ALA A 53 2.80 -4.39 -5.52
CA ALA A 53 3.40 -3.98 -4.25
C ALA A 53 4.61 -4.84 -3.85
N MET A 54 4.57 -6.16 -4.15
CA MET A 54 5.67 -7.08 -3.88
C MET A 54 6.94 -6.76 -4.65
N LEU A 55 6.86 -6.17 -5.84
CA LEU A 55 8.05 -5.76 -6.60
C LEU A 55 8.93 -4.79 -5.80
N ALA A 56 8.34 -3.92 -5.00
CA ALA A 56 9.08 -2.97 -4.17
C ALA A 56 10.08 -3.65 -3.21
N PHE A 57 9.80 -4.90 -2.83
CA PHE A 57 10.57 -5.66 -1.83
C PHE A 57 11.39 -6.80 -2.43
N ARG A 58 11.46 -6.90 -3.75
CA ARG A 58 12.33 -7.84 -4.43
C ARG A 58 13.71 -7.22 -4.62
N ASP A 59 14.75 -7.97 -4.32
CA ASP A 59 16.13 -7.51 -4.45
C ASP A 59 16.50 -7.20 -5.91
N ASP A 60 16.06 -8.05 -6.84
CA ASP A 60 16.30 -7.94 -8.28
C ASP A 60 15.47 -6.88 -9.02
N TYR A 61 14.58 -6.17 -8.34
CA TYR A 61 13.75 -5.15 -8.98
C TYR A 61 14.50 -3.83 -9.16
N ALA A 62 14.76 -3.46 -10.42
CA ALA A 62 15.49 -2.25 -10.79
C ALA A 62 14.63 -0.99 -10.95
N GLY A 63 13.29 -1.12 -11.01
CA GLY A 63 12.36 -0.02 -11.20
C GLY A 63 12.16 0.87 -9.97
N ASP A 64 11.23 1.82 -10.09
CA ASP A 64 10.79 2.69 -9.00
C ASP A 64 10.01 1.87 -7.94
N ARG A 65 10.67 1.60 -6.80
CA ARG A 65 10.09 0.82 -5.70
C ARG A 65 8.93 1.55 -5.01
N VAL A 66 9.00 2.88 -4.94
CA VAL A 66 7.90 3.68 -4.37
C VAL A 66 6.69 3.59 -5.27
N ALA A 67 6.88 3.73 -6.59
CA ALA A 67 5.79 3.55 -7.55
C ALA A 67 5.19 2.14 -7.45
N ALA A 68 6.00 1.09 -7.41
CA ALA A 68 5.53 -0.28 -7.33
C ALA A 68 4.69 -0.53 -6.08
N LEU A 69 5.17 -0.13 -4.90
CA LEU A 69 4.44 -0.24 -3.65
C LEU A 69 3.14 0.54 -3.68
N MET A 70 3.23 1.84 -3.99
CA MET A 70 2.08 2.73 -3.88
C MET A 70 1.02 2.46 -4.94
N PHE A 71 1.42 2.12 -6.18
CA PHE A 71 0.49 1.68 -7.20
C PHE A 71 -0.25 0.40 -6.79
N GLY A 72 0.47 -0.56 -6.21
CA GLY A 72 -0.14 -1.77 -5.66
C GLY A 72 -1.17 -1.45 -4.57
N LEU A 73 -0.82 -0.62 -3.58
CA LEU A 73 -1.73 -0.22 -2.50
C LEU A 73 -2.92 0.60 -3.00
N LEU A 74 -2.71 1.51 -3.94
CA LEU A 74 -3.78 2.32 -4.52
C LEU A 74 -4.77 1.47 -5.33
N THR A 75 -4.29 0.48 -6.09
CA THR A 75 -5.18 -0.44 -6.82
C THR A 75 -5.91 -1.41 -5.90
N MET A 76 -5.32 -1.82 -4.76
CA MET A 76 -6.05 -2.53 -3.70
C MET A 76 -7.15 -1.65 -3.09
N ALA A 77 -6.87 -0.37 -2.84
CA ALA A 77 -7.88 0.57 -2.35
C ALA A 77 -9.05 0.66 -3.33
N ASP A 78 -8.78 0.85 -4.62
CA ASP A 78 -9.82 0.91 -5.64
C ASP A 78 -10.68 -0.37 -5.65
N ALA A 79 -10.06 -1.54 -5.56
CA ALA A 79 -10.76 -2.82 -5.52
C ALA A 79 -11.58 -3.01 -4.22
N ALA A 80 -11.05 -2.58 -3.07
CA ALA A 80 -11.74 -2.66 -1.78
C ALA A 80 -12.97 -1.74 -1.74
N PHE A 81 -12.88 -0.60 -2.39
CA PHE A 81 -13.97 0.38 -2.49
C PHE A 81 -14.79 0.26 -3.80
N ALA A 82 -14.71 -0.90 -4.47
CA ALA A 82 -15.51 -1.21 -5.66
C ALA A 82 -15.37 -0.17 -6.79
N HIS A 83 -14.19 0.46 -6.91
CA HIS A 83 -13.86 1.52 -7.90
C HIS A 83 -14.78 2.76 -7.83
N LYS A 84 -15.31 3.06 -6.63
CA LYS A 84 -16.18 4.22 -6.40
C LYS A 84 -15.39 5.36 -5.77
N ASP A 85 -15.57 6.57 -6.27
CA ASP A 85 -14.99 7.80 -5.70
C ASP A 85 -15.88 8.39 -4.60
N GLU A 86 -17.19 8.13 -4.65
CA GLU A 86 -18.17 8.60 -3.68
C GLU A 86 -18.98 7.43 -3.13
N PHE A 87 -19.34 7.52 -1.83
CA PHE A 87 -20.12 6.52 -1.12
C PHE A 87 -21.42 7.13 -0.62
N PHE A 88 -22.52 6.42 -0.87
CA PHE A 88 -23.83 6.75 -0.33
C PHE A 88 -24.21 5.76 0.78
N MET A 89 -25.13 6.17 1.66
CA MET A 89 -25.56 5.37 2.83
C MET A 89 -26.12 3.99 2.47
N LEU A 90 -26.59 3.82 1.21
CA LEU A 90 -27.12 2.55 0.69
C LEU A 90 -26.06 1.67 0.01
N ASP A 91 -24.87 2.19 -0.22
CA ASP A 91 -23.78 1.42 -0.84
C ASP A 91 -23.37 0.25 0.07
N SER A 92 -23.19 -0.91 -0.55
CA SER A 92 -22.66 -2.09 0.11
C SER A 92 -21.24 -2.31 -0.36
N LEU A 93 -20.29 -2.27 0.58
CA LEU A 93 -18.91 -2.66 0.36
C LEU A 93 -18.72 -4.11 0.83
N ASN A 94 -17.74 -4.78 0.23
CA ASN A 94 -17.38 -6.12 0.66
C ASN A 94 -16.47 -6.03 1.90
N GLU A 95 -16.97 -6.51 3.03
CA GLU A 95 -16.31 -6.50 4.33
C GLU A 95 -14.98 -7.25 4.32
N GLN A 96 -14.87 -8.34 3.55
CA GLN A 96 -13.65 -9.13 3.45
C GLN A 96 -12.56 -8.40 2.65
N LYS A 97 -12.94 -7.68 1.60
CA LYS A 97 -11.97 -6.86 0.83
C LYS A 97 -11.36 -5.77 1.69
N LEU A 98 -12.18 -5.08 2.48
CA LEU A 98 -11.72 -4.04 3.42
C LEU A 98 -10.78 -4.61 4.46
N TYR A 99 -11.14 -5.76 5.05
CA TYR A 99 -10.28 -6.47 6.01
C TYR A 99 -8.95 -6.88 5.39
N ASN A 100 -8.98 -7.52 4.22
CA ASN A 100 -7.76 -7.97 3.54
C ASN A 100 -6.86 -6.78 3.19
N PHE A 101 -7.44 -5.66 2.77
CA PHE A 101 -6.66 -4.45 2.48
C PHE A 101 -6.00 -3.89 3.75
N ALA A 102 -6.70 -3.86 4.89
CA ALA A 102 -6.10 -3.46 6.17
C ALA A 102 -4.89 -4.36 6.53
N ARG A 103 -5.03 -5.69 6.41
CA ARG A 103 -3.92 -6.65 6.64
C ARG A 103 -2.77 -6.45 5.66
N ASN A 104 -3.06 -6.13 4.41
CA ASN A 104 -2.04 -5.84 3.41
C ASN A 104 -1.23 -4.56 3.75
N LEU A 105 -1.88 -3.55 4.33
CA LEU A 105 -1.16 -2.37 4.84
C LEU A 105 -0.23 -2.73 6.00
N GLU A 106 -0.62 -3.60 6.92
CA GLU A 106 0.28 -4.08 7.99
C GLU A 106 1.51 -4.80 7.43
N ILE A 107 1.29 -5.66 6.42
CA ILE A 107 2.38 -6.35 5.72
C ILE A 107 3.32 -5.32 5.05
N ALA A 108 2.75 -4.31 4.38
CA ALA A 108 3.53 -3.24 3.73
C ALA A 108 4.39 -2.46 4.72
N VAL A 109 3.82 -2.05 5.86
CA VAL A 109 4.53 -1.35 6.93
C VAL A 109 5.69 -2.18 7.46
N TRP A 110 5.43 -3.45 7.76
CA TRP A 110 6.48 -4.35 8.26
C TRP A 110 7.60 -4.52 7.24
N LYS A 111 7.27 -4.75 5.96
CA LYS A 111 8.26 -4.88 4.89
C LYS A 111 9.05 -3.59 4.68
N LEU A 112 8.42 -2.42 4.75
CA LEU A 112 9.10 -1.13 4.69
C LEU A 112 10.13 -0.95 5.81
N ALA A 113 9.86 -1.50 6.99
CA ALA A 113 10.76 -1.41 8.13
C ALA A 113 11.90 -2.44 8.11
N THR A 114 11.75 -3.55 7.37
CA THR A 114 12.63 -4.72 7.51
C THR A 114 13.28 -5.21 6.23
N ALA A 115 12.70 -4.90 5.05
CA ALA A 115 13.21 -5.40 3.78
C ALA A 115 14.55 -4.75 3.42
N LYS A 116 15.57 -5.58 3.21
CA LYS A 116 16.94 -5.18 2.92
C LYS A 116 17.43 -5.79 1.63
N ASP A 117 18.42 -5.15 1.02
CA ASP A 117 19.17 -5.69 -0.09
C ASP A 117 20.28 -6.65 0.37
N GLN A 118 21.06 -7.18 -0.59
CA GLN A 118 22.17 -8.10 -0.31
C GLN A 118 23.30 -7.45 0.51
N ALA A 119 23.40 -6.12 0.50
CA ALA A 119 24.36 -5.38 1.32
C ALA A 119 23.87 -5.13 2.76
N GLY A 120 22.62 -5.51 3.07
CA GLY A 120 22.00 -5.31 4.37
C GLY A 120 21.37 -3.92 4.54
N GLU A 121 21.32 -3.11 3.49
CA GLU A 121 20.69 -1.79 3.50
C GLU A 121 19.20 -1.87 3.21
N LEU A 122 18.41 -0.97 3.83
CA LEU A 122 16.96 -0.93 3.57
C LEU A 122 16.66 -0.62 2.10
N LEU A 123 15.79 -1.40 1.50
CA LEU A 123 15.33 -1.20 0.11
C LEU A 123 14.59 0.13 -0.06
N LEU A 124 13.86 0.56 0.96
CA LEU A 124 13.17 1.85 1.04
C LEU A 124 13.33 2.45 2.43
N LEU A 125 13.65 3.73 2.49
CA LEU A 125 13.68 4.49 3.74
C LEU A 125 12.27 4.94 4.11
N SER A 126 11.84 4.62 5.33
CA SER A 126 10.54 5.02 5.87
C SER A 126 10.69 5.70 7.24
N ASN A 127 10.50 4.98 8.33
CA ASN A 127 10.70 5.51 9.68
C ASN A 127 12.19 5.76 9.97
N GLU A 128 12.43 6.67 10.92
CA GLU A 128 13.75 6.86 11.52
C GLU A 128 13.73 6.29 12.94
N LEU A 129 14.63 5.37 13.20
CA LEU A 129 14.71 4.66 14.48
C LEU A 129 15.87 5.12 15.36
N ASP A 130 16.71 6.05 14.87
CA ASP A 130 17.80 6.63 15.68
C ASP A 130 17.20 7.22 16.96
N PRO A 131 17.69 6.82 18.15
CA PRO A 131 17.21 7.33 19.44
C PRO A 131 17.22 8.84 19.54
N ASN A 132 18.18 9.50 18.88
CA ASN A 132 18.36 10.96 18.93
C ASN A 132 17.43 11.71 17.95
N ASN A 133 16.87 11.00 16.95
CA ASN A 133 16.07 11.62 15.90
C ASN A 133 14.90 10.74 15.45
N ARG A 134 14.26 10.07 16.42
CA ARG A 134 13.22 9.08 16.15
C ARG A 134 12.01 9.71 15.46
N ASN A 135 11.61 9.13 14.33
CA ASN A 135 10.44 9.56 13.56
C ASN A 135 9.61 8.35 13.09
N LEU A 136 8.49 8.12 13.75
CA LEU A 136 7.53 7.04 13.45
C LEU A 136 6.31 7.57 12.69
N SER A 137 6.49 8.60 11.87
CA SER A 137 5.36 9.22 11.18
C SER A 137 4.72 8.32 10.12
N PHE A 138 5.44 7.36 9.55
CA PHE A 138 4.87 6.37 8.64
C PHE A 138 3.96 5.39 9.40
N GLU A 139 4.40 4.88 10.55
CA GLU A 139 3.56 4.03 11.42
C GLU A 139 2.23 4.72 11.77
N ARG A 140 2.29 6.00 12.08
CA ARG A 140 1.09 6.79 12.42
C ARG A 140 0.13 6.93 11.23
N GLU A 141 0.65 7.25 10.04
CA GLU A 141 -0.19 7.41 8.85
C GLU A 141 -0.81 6.08 8.43
N PHE A 142 -0.03 5.02 8.35
CA PHE A 142 -0.55 3.69 8.04
C PHE A 142 -1.54 3.20 9.10
N GLY A 143 -1.21 3.37 10.38
CA GLY A 143 -2.09 2.99 11.50
C GLY A 143 -3.46 3.67 11.44
N ARG A 144 -3.51 4.94 11.02
CA ARG A 144 -4.77 5.65 10.80
C ARG A 144 -5.61 5.01 9.70
N VAL A 145 -4.99 4.66 8.57
CA VAL A 145 -5.69 4.01 7.45
C VAL A 145 -6.16 2.61 7.85
N ILE A 146 -5.31 1.83 8.51
CA ILE A 146 -5.64 0.48 9.01
C ILE A 146 -6.85 0.53 9.95
N GLY A 147 -6.81 1.43 10.95
CA GLY A 147 -7.92 1.58 11.90
C GLY A 147 -9.25 1.96 11.24
N LEU A 148 -9.20 2.82 10.22
CA LEU A 148 -10.38 3.20 9.44
C LEU A 148 -10.95 2.02 8.64
N LEU A 149 -10.08 1.24 7.99
CA LEU A 149 -10.48 0.06 7.22
C LEU A 149 -11.06 -1.04 8.11
N ASP A 150 -10.47 -1.29 9.28
CA ASP A 150 -10.97 -2.22 10.27
C ASP A 150 -12.36 -1.81 10.78
N PHE A 151 -12.56 -0.52 11.02
CA PHE A 151 -13.86 0.01 11.39
C PHE A 151 -14.89 -0.21 10.28
N PHE A 152 -14.59 0.17 9.04
CA PHE A 152 -15.50 -0.03 7.91
C PHE A 152 -15.79 -1.51 7.65
N SER A 153 -14.78 -2.39 7.75
CA SER A 153 -14.97 -3.83 7.60
C SER A 153 -15.99 -4.38 8.59
N ARG A 154 -15.92 -3.96 9.87
CA ARG A 154 -16.87 -4.37 10.91
C ARG A 154 -18.28 -3.85 10.62
N VAL A 155 -18.40 -2.55 10.32
CA VAL A 155 -19.70 -1.93 10.01
C VAL A 155 -20.37 -2.62 8.82
N MET A 156 -19.59 -2.93 7.78
CA MET A 156 -20.12 -3.63 6.61
C MET A 156 -20.50 -5.09 6.91
N ALA A 157 -19.71 -5.79 7.71
CA ALA A 157 -20.02 -7.14 8.16
C ALA A 157 -21.35 -7.18 8.93
N ASP A 158 -21.54 -6.26 9.87
CA ASP A 158 -22.79 -6.14 10.64
C ASP A 158 -23.96 -5.80 9.72
N LYS A 159 -23.80 -4.83 8.83
CA LYS A 159 -24.85 -4.42 7.86
C LYS A 159 -25.25 -5.57 6.93
N ASN A 160 -24.28 -6.36 6.46
CA ASN A 160 -24.50 -7.45 5.51
C ASN A 160 -24.90 -8.77 6.21
N GLY A 161 -24.91 -8.85 7.54
CA GLY A 161 -25.14 -10.07 8.31
C GLY A 161 -24.08 -11.14 8.04
N ARG A 162 -22.83 -10.73 7.77
CA ARG A 162 -21.72 -11.62 7.39
C ARG A 162 -20.59 -11.57 8.43
N THR A 163 -19.80 -12.63 8.44
CA THR A 163 -18.61 -12.73 9.28
C THR A 163 -17.35 -12.62 8.43
N VAL A 164 -16.41 -11.80 8.85
CA VAL A 164 -15.10 -11.68 8.20
C VAL A 164 -14.24 -12.89 8.53
N THR A 165 -13.71 -13.54 7.50
CA THR A 165 -12.70 -14.60 7.68
C THR A 165 -11.37 -13.97 8.08
N ARG A 166 -10.89 -14.31 9.26
CA ARG A 166 -9.61 -13.83 9.79
C ARG A 166 -8.49 -14.76 9.36
N PHE A 167 -7.47 -14.20 8.73
CA PHE A 167 -6.26 -14.93 8.37
C PHE A 167 -5.19 -14.69 9.43
N THR A 168 -4.64 -15.76 9.97
CA THR A 168 -3.49 -15.69 10.87
C THR A 168 -2.23 -16.03 10.08
N GLN A 169 -1.40 -15.04 9.81
CA GLN A 169 -0.09 -15.19 9.16
C GLN A 169 0.97 -14.53 10.04
N SER A 170 2.16 -15.11 10.05
CA SER A 170 3.32 -14.37 10.54
C SER A 170 3.61 -13.23 9.58
N VAL A 171 3.67 -12.00 10.06
CA VAL A 171 3.95 -10.82 9.22
C VAL A 171 5.28 -10.96 8.48
N ALA A 172 6.26 -11.67 9.09
CA ALA A 172 7.58 -11.90 8.50
C ALA A 172 7.53 -12.72 7.21
N THR A 173 6.61 -13.67 7.11
CA THR A 173 6.45 -14.56 5.94
C THR A 173 5.18 -14.26 5.15
N ALA A 174 4.42 -13.25 5.57
CA ALA A 174 3.13 -12.93 4.98
C ALA A 174 3.25 -12.50 3.51
N ILE A 175 2.34 -13.02 2.71
CA ILE A 175 2.06 -12.56 1.35
C ILE A 175 0.83 -11.64 1.37
N PHE A 176 0.74 -10.74 0.41
CA PHE A 176 -0.44 -9.89 0.28
C PHE A 176 -1.69 -10.73 -0.01
N LEU A 177 -2.75 -10.48 0.76
CA LEU A 177 -4.04 -11.14 0.60
C LEU A 177 -4.77 -10.62 -0.65
N PRO A 178 -5.57 -11.47 -1.33
CA PRO A 178 -6.34 -11.03 -2.49
C PRO A 178 -7.40 -10.00 -2.09
N VAL A 179 -7.58 -8.96 -2.89
CA VAL A 179 -8.61 -7.92 -2.72
C VAL A 179 -9.52 -7.89 -3.95
N GLY A 180 -8.99 -7.69 -5.14
CA GLY A 180 -9.77 -7.52 -6.36
C GLY A 180 -10.51 -8.78 -6.81
N PHE A 181 -9.98 -9.97 -6.54
CA PHE A 181 -10.55 -11.25 -6.99
C PHE A 181 -11.67 -11.80 -6.09
N LEU A 182 -11.96 -11.17 -4.96
CA LEU A 182 -13.09 -11.56 -4.11
C LEU A 182 -14.41 -11.06 -4.73
N LYS A 183 -15.38 -11.97 -4.83
CA LYS A 183 -16.74 -11.66 -5.30
C LYS A 183 -17.62 -11.14 -4.17
#